data_721179b884ecb61e9de7cd36ec5faf37
#
_entry.id   721179b884ecb61e9de7cd36ec5faf37
#
_cell.length_a   1.000
_cell.length_b   1.000
_cell.length_c   1.000
_cell.angle_alpha   90.00
_cell.angle_beta   90.00
_cell.angle_gamma   90.00
#
_symmetry.space_group_name_H-M   'P 1'
#
loop_
_entity.id
_entity.type
_entity.pdbx_description
1 polymer ?
#
loop_
_entity_poly.entity_id
_entity_poly.type
_entity_poly.pdbx_seq_one_letter_code
_entity_poly.pdbx_strand_id
1 'polypeptide(L)'
;MPILSGSDRQLEKIAFKALYGTYGKMKNTIAATYNANVEQACFYADVRNYPSTRAMYLDESNIPEEVYDNLIEVVHEHMDLMHRYVSLRKKALGVDQLH
;
A
#
# COMPACT_ATOMS: atom_id res chain seq x y z
N MET A 1 11.37 11.39 -7.42
CA MET A 1 12.04 10.78 -8.62
C MET A 1 11.59 11.52 -9.87
N PRO A 2 12.36 12.49 -10.36
CA PRO A 2 11.91 13.39 -11.45
C PRO A 2 11.68 12.67 -12.80
N ILE A 3 12.33 11.52 -13.03
CA ILE A 3 12.20 10.77 -14.30
C ILE A 3 10.83 10.07 -14.43
N LEU A 4 10.17 9.74 -13.32
CA LEU A 4 8.85 9.09 -13.32
C LEU A 4 7.68 10.08 -13.41
N SER A 5 7.97 11.39 -13.46
CA SER A 5 6.98 12.47 -13.58
C SER A 5 7.24 13.36 -14.79
N GLY A 6 8.10 12.93 -15.71
CA GLY A 6 8.44 13.66 -16.94
C GLY A 6 7.37 13.53 -18.03
N SER A 7 7.53 14.28 -19.10
CA SER A 7 6.66 14.24 -20.29
C SER A 7 7.06 13.16 -21.30
N ASP A 8 8.25 12.56 -21.17
CA ASP A 8 8.74 11.49 -22.05
C ASP A 8 8.29 10.12 -21.54
N ARG A 9 7.20 9.63 -22.11
CA ARG A 9 6.57 8.35 -21.73
C ARG A 9 7.47 7.12 -21.99
N GLN A 10 8.38 7.19 -22.93
CA GLN A 10 9.33 6.12 -23.21
C GLN A 10 10.38 6.02 -22.09
N LEU A 11 10.89 7.16 -21.65
CA LEU A 11 11.83 7.26 -20.53
C LEU A 11 11.18 6.82 -19.21
N GLU A 12 9.94 7.25 -18.97
CA GLU A 12 9.16 6.81 -17.81
C GLU A 12 9.00 5.28 -17.75
N LYS A 13 8.65 4.66 -18.87
CA LYS A 13 8.48 3.21 -18.98
C LYS A 13 9.78 2.44 -18.71
N ILE A 14 10.90 2.94 -19.22
CA ILE A 14 12.23 2.35 -18.99
C ILE A 14 12.60 2.48 -17.51
N ALA A 15 12.45 3.65 -16.92
CA ALA A 15 12.74 3.90 -15.51
C ALA A 15 11.87 3.05 -14.58
N PHE A 16 10.57 2.94 -14.87
CA PHE A 16 9.64 2.07 -14.15
C PHE A 16 10.08 0.60 -14.20
N LYS A 17 10.36 0.08 -15.38
CA LYS A 17 10.81 -1.31 -15.54
C LYS A 17 12.15 -1.58 -14.86
N ALA A 18 13.09 -0.66 -14.92
CA ALA A 18 14.39 -0.80 -14.26
C ALA A 18 14.24 -0.83 -12.72
N LEU A 19 13.45 0.09 -12.18
CA LEU A 19 13.18 0.17 -10.74
C LEU A 19 12.50 -1.10 -10.22
N TYR A 20 11.32 -1.42 -10.75
CA TYR A 20 10.54 -2.56 -10.27
C TYR A 20 11.16 -3.91 -10.65
N GLY A 21 11.90 -3.98 -11.76
CA GLY A 21 12.69 -5.16 -12.11
C GLY A 21 13.79 -5.46 -11.09
N THR A 22 14.40 -4.42 -10.51
CA THR A 22 15.39 -4.59 -9.44
C THR A 22 14.73 -5.12 -8.16
N TYR A 23 13.60 -4.56 -7.75
CA TYR A 23 12.82 -5.11 -6.63
C TYR A 23 12.37 -6.55 -6.89
N GLY A 24 11.95 -6.87 -8.12
CA GLY A 24 11.56 -8.23 -8.51
C GLY A 24 12.65 -9.27 -8.32
N LYS A 25 13.92 -8.90 -8.53
CA LYS A 25 15.08 -9.79 -8.28
C LYS A 25 15.29 -10.08 -6.79
N MET A 26 14.84 -9.18 -5.92
CA MET A 26 15.00 -9.28 -4.47
C MET A 26 13.71 -9.70 -3.75
N LYS A 27 12.67 -10.09 -4.48
CA LYS A 27 11.34 -10.37 -3.92
C LYS A 27 11.34 -11.37 -2.76
N ASN A 28 12.17 -12.41 -2.83
CA ASN A 28 12.24 -13.42 -1.78
C ASN A 28 12.88 -12.87 -0.51
N THR A 29 13.92 -12.06 -0.63
CA THR A 29 14.57 -11.37 0.50
C THR A 29 13.60 -10.38 1.15
N ILE A 30 12.91 -9.59 0.33
CA ILE A 30 11.90 -8.63 0.81
C ILE A 30 10.75 -9.35 1.52
N ALA A 31 10.26 -10.45 0.95
CA ALA A 31 9.22 -11.26 1.56
C ALA A 31 9.66 -11.87 2.90
N ALA A 32 10.88 -12.40 2.98
CA ALA A 32 11.42 -12.94 4.22
C ALA A 32 11.57 -11.86 5.31
N THR A 33 12.06 -10.68 4.94
CA THR A 33 12.17 -9.54 5.87
C THR A 33 10.80 -9.08 6.36
N TYR A 34 9.82 -9.01 5.46
CA TYR A 34 8.43 -8.66 5.83
C TYR A 34 7.85 -9.72 6.77
N ASN A 35 8.02 -11.01 6.48
CA ASN A 35 7.55 -12.10 7.34
C ASN A 35 8.16 -12.02 8.73
N ALA A 36 9.47 -11.80 8.83
CA ALA A 36 10.15 -11.64 10.12
C ALA A 36 9.59 -10.46 10.93
N ASN A 37 9.22 -9.36 10.27
CA ASN A 37 8.59 -8.22 10.92
C ASN A 37 7.19 -8.57 11.45
N VAL A 38 6.41 -9.33 10.69
CA VAL A 38 5.09 -9.81 11.12
C VAL A 38 5.22 -10.76 12.32
N GLU A 39 6.14 -11.72 12.27
CA GLU A 39 6.40 -12.66 13.37
C GLU A 39 6.82 -11.92 14.65
N GLN A 40 7.68 -10.92 14.52
CA GLN A 40 8.07 -10.07 15.64
C GLN A 40 6.86 -9.34 16.26
N ALA A 41 5.98 -8.79 15.44
CA ALA A 41 4.76 -8.12 15.92
C ALA A 41 3.84 -9.11 16.66
N CYS A 42 3.65 -10.32 16.12
CA CYS A 42 2.88 -11.39 16.78
C CYS A 42 3.49 -11.76 18.14
N PHE A 43 4.81 -11.95 18.18
CA PHE A 43 5.51 -12.25 19.44
C PHE A 43 5.25 -11.17 20.51
N TYR A 44 5.35 -9.89 20.14
CA TYR A 44 5.10 -8.81 21.10
C TYR A 44 3.63 -8.73 21.55
N ALA A 45 2.68 -9.02 20.65
CA ALA A 45 1.28 -9.09 21.01
C ALA A 45 1.02 -10.21 22.02
N ASP A 46 1.57 -11.40 21.78
CA ASP A 46 1.43 -12.57 22.67
C ASP A 46 2.05 -12.33 24.05
N VAL A 47 3.29 -11.84 24.10
CA VAL A 47 4.01 -11.57 25.37
C VAL A 47 3.31 -10.51 26.21
N ARG A 48 2.62 -9.56 25.57
CA ARG A 48 1.87 -8.48 26.23
C ARG A 48 0.39 -8.83 26.47
N ASN A 49 -0.03 -10.07 26.15
CA ASN A 49 -1.41 -10.55 26.28
C ASN A 49 -2.45 -9.75 25.48
N TYR A 50 -2.09 -9.24 24.31
CA TYR A 50 -3.04 -8.67 23.37
C TYR A 50 -3.71 -9.77 22.53
N PRO A 51 -5.01 -9.64 22.21
CA PRO A 51 -5.73 -10.64 21.39
C PRO A 51 -5.26 -10.64 19.93
N SER A 52 -4.61 -9.59 19.49
CA SER A 52 -4.07 -9.45 18.12
C SER A 52 -3.00 -8.36 18.05
N THR A 53 -2.18 -8.38 17.00
CA THR A 53 -1.24 -7.30 16.69
C THR A 53 -1.97 -5.99 16.42
N ARG A 54 -3.15 -6.05 15.79
CA ARG A 54 -4.00 -4.88 15.56
C ARG A 54 -4.42 -4.21 16.87
N ALA A 55 -4.93 -4.99 17.81
CA ALA A 55 -5.30 -4.49 19.13
C ALA A 55 -4.12 -3.83 19.84
N MET A 56 -2.94 -4.47 19.78
CA MET A 56 -1.72 -3.92 20.38
C MET A 56 -1.34 -2.54 19.79
N TYR A 57 -1.33 -2.42 18.48
CA TYR A 57 -0.94 -1.15 17.83
C TYR A 57 -1.97 -0.03 18.01
N LEU A 58 -3.25 -0.36 18.10
CA LEU A 58 -4.31 0.62 18.32
C LEU A 58 -4.37 1.09 19.78
N ASP A 59 -4.04 0.22 20.73
CA ASP A 59 -4.00 0.53 22.17
C ASP A 59 -2.97 1.61 22.50
N GLU A 60 -1.83 1.62 21.81
CA GLU A 60 -0.78 2.62 21.99
C GLU A 60 -1.29 4.07 21.81
N SER A 61 -2.29 4.26 20.96
CA SER A 61 -2.97 5.54 20.71
C SER A 61 -4.37 5.59 21.29
N ASN A 62 -4.76 4.59 22.08
CA ASN A 62 -6.09 4.47 22.68
C ASN A 62 -7.22 4.55 21.65
N ILE A 63 -7.03 3.88 20.50
CA ILE A 63 -8.01 3.83 19.41
C ILE A 63 -8.80 2.52 19.49
N PRO A 64 -10.14 2.56 19.61
CA PRO A 64 -10.98 1.36 19.53
C PRO A 64 -10.88 0.68 18.16
N GLU A 65 -10.94 -0.66 18.14
CA GLU A 65 -10.85 -1.43 16.88
C GLU A 65 -11.98 -1.08 15.91
N GLU A 66 -13.15 -0.71 16.41
CA GLU A 66 -14.29 -0.29 15.61
C GLU A 66 -14.00 0.95 14.74
N VAL A 67 -13.11 1.84 15.19
CA VAL A 67 -12.66 3.00 14.39
C VAL A 67 -11.90 2.54 13.16
N TYR A 68 -11.05 1.53 13.32
CA TYR A 68 -10.30 0.94 12.21
C TYR A 68 -11.23 0.24 11.20
N ASP A 69 -12.16 -0.57 11.70
CA ASP A 69 -13.12 -1.28 10.86
C ASP A 69 -14.05 -0.31 10.12
N ASN A 70 -14.54 0.72 10.81
CA ASN A 70 -15.37 1.77 10.21
C ASN A 70 -14.63 2.57 9.12
N LEU A 71 -13.33 2.81 9.29
CA LEU A 71 -12.53 3.47 8.25
C LEU A 71 -12.51 2.65 6.96
N ILE A 72 -12.32 1.34 7.07
CA ILE A 72 -12.32 0.43 5.91
C ILE A 72 -13.69 0.43 5.24
N GLU A 73 -14.76 0.34 6.02
CA GLU A 73 -16.14 0.33 5.52
C GLU A 73 -16.47 1.62 4.76
N VAL A 74 -16.19 2.78 5.35
CA VAL A 74 -16.42 4.09 4.73
C VAL A 74 -15.62 4.25 3.43
N VAL A 75 -14.37 3.79 3.39
CA VAL A 75 -13.56 3.81 2.17
C VAL A 75 -14.19 2.92 1.09
N HIS A 76 -14.64 1.72 1.45
CA HIS A 76 -15.30 0.81 0.50
C HIS A 76 -16.62 1.38 -0.05
N GLU A 77 -17.44 2.01 0.80
CA GLU A 77 -18.68 2.66 0.37
C GLU A 77 -18.46 3.79 -0.65
N HIS A 78 -17.28 4.43 -0.60
CA HIS A 78 -16.93 5.55 -1.47
C HIS A 78 -15.94 5.19 -2.59
N MET A 79 -15.70 3.92 -2.86
CA MET A 79 -14.78 3.46 -3.92
C MET A 79 -15.22 3.89 -5.33
N ASP A 80 -16.49 4.10 -5.55
CA ASP A 80 -17.02 4.62 -6.81
C ASP A 80 -16.46 6.02 -7.15
N LEU A 81 -16.27 6.87 -6.15
CA LEU A 81 -15.63 8.18 -6.32
C LEU A 81 -14.17 8.05 -6.77
N MET A 82 -13.43 7.09 -6.21
CA MET A 82 -12.07 6.80 -6.63
C MET A 82 -12.04 6.30 -8.08
N HIS A 83 -12.92 5.40 -8.46
CA HIS A 83 -13.06 4.92 -9.84
C HIS A 83 -13.39 6.05 -10.82
N ARG A 84 -14.25 6.97 -10.43
CA ARG A 84 -14.57 8.17 -11.23
C ARG A 84 -13.36 9.08 -11.38
N TYR A 85 -12.61 9.31 -10.31
CA TYR A 85 -11.38 10.10 -10.35
C TYR A 85 -10.32 9.48 -11.28
N VAL A 86 -10.09 8.17 -11.18
CA VAL A 86 -9.16 7.44 -12.07
C VAL A 86 -9.61 7.53 -13.54
N SER A 87 -10.92 7.41 -13.79
CA SER A 87 -11.49 7.54 -15.13
C SER A 87 -11.33 8.96 -15.70
N LEU A 88 -11.49 9.98 -14.87
CA LEU A 88 -11.24 11.37 -15.24
C LEU A 88 -9.76 11.61 -15.57
N ARG A 89 -8.85 11.12 -14.72
CA ARG A 89 -7.39 11.18 -14.98
C ARG A 89 -7.03 10.54 -16.31
N LYS A 90 -7.55 9.35 -16.56
CA LYS A 90 -7.33 8.62 -17.81
C LYS A 90 -7.73 9.46 -19.03
N LYS A 91 -8.90 10.10 -18.99
CA LYS A 91 -9.38 11.00 -20.05
C LYS A 91 -8.52 12.24 -20.21
N ALA A 92 -8.19 12.88 -19.09
CA ALA A 92 -7.39 14.11 -19.10
C ALA A 92 -5.96 13.90 -19.65
N LEU A 93 -5.38 12.72 -19.39
CA LEU A 93 -4.07 12.34 -19.90
C LEU A 93 -4.10 11.77 -21.32
N GLY A 94 -5.28 11.48 -21.88
CA GLY A 94 -5.44 10.91 -23.22
C GLY A 94 -4.81 9.52 -23.37
N VAL A 95 -4.83 8.70 -22.30
CA VAL A 95 -4.19 7.38 -22.28
C VAL A 95 -5.21 6.26 -22.15
N ASP A 96 -4.94 5.11 -22.77
CA ASP A 96 -5.80 3.92 -22.67
C ASP A 96 -5.60 3.15 -21.38
N GLN A 97 -4.41 3.23 -20.78
CA GLN A 97 -4.08 2.62 -19.49
C GLN A 97 -3.30 3.61 -18.62
N LEU A 98 -3.69 3.68 -17.35
CA LEU A 98 -2.91 4.33 -16.29
C LEU A 98 -2.02 3.29 -15.63
N HIS A 99 -0.76 3.64 -15.48
CA HIS A 99 0.23 2.85 -14.76
C HIS A 99 0.63 3.56 -13.47
#